data_6f91f3cd5c95ab66f84c0673d7dcefe0
#
_entry.id   6f91f3cd5c95ab66f84c0673d7dcefe0
#
_cell.length_a   1.000
_cell.length_b   1.000
_cell.length_c   1.000
_cell.angle_alpha   90.00
_cell.angle_beta   90.00
_cell.angle_gamma   90.00
#
_symmetry.space_group_name_H-M   'P 1'
#
loop_
_entity.id
_entity.type
_entity.pdbx_description
1 polymer ?
#
loop_
_entity_poly.entity_id
_entity_poly.type
_entity_poly.pdbx_seq_one_letter_code
_entity_poly.pdbx_strand_id
1 'polypeptide(L)'
;MKYFYSILISAFVAIALTSCLGDSDESENTYTAYGYYTITGNFNSSYTLYSDLGGKVIPTMSSVANLTDNKGFGNHSRAMLYFSYKPSQVSQDEKTITGAELFDGRYFDEYLPISKQQADDALITATDSIFQIRELNDVWAYRGYLNTVVNAPYSSVNGVNVKPTVNLVYDPASISENAITFDIYFNRHTDQNAASNGPVYFYTSHLLNFIDEIVPGNGDVTITIKTSNGISKDIKVSRQNFHKGNYE
;
A
#
# COMPACT_ATOMS: atom_id res chain seq x y z
N MET A 1 -27.99 -23.09 23.42
CA MET A 1 -26.94 -22.09 23.19
C MET A 1 -26.30 -22.40 21.85
N LYS A 2 -26.71 -21.69 20.81
CA LYS A 2 -26.22 -21.91 19.44
C LYS A 2 -25.12 -20.95 19.14
N TYR A 3 -24.00 -21.50 18.74
CA TYR A 3 -22.77 -20.78 18.37
C TYR A 3 -23.01 -19.94 17.14
N PHE A 4 -22.87 -18.61 17.27
CA PHE A 4 -22.68 -17.72 16.13
C PHE A 4 -21.20 -17.78 15.76
N TYR A 5 -20.88 -18.59 14.77
CA TYR A 5 -19.64 -18.42 14.04
C TYR A 5 -19.83 -17.26 13.07
N SER A 6 -19.30 -16.10 13.43
CA SER A 6 -19.03 -15.03 12.48
C SER A 6 -17.97 -15.53 11.51
N ILE A 7 -18.40 -15.99 10.37
CA ILE A 7 -17.55 -16.22 9.22
C ILE A 7 -17.11 -14.83 8.76
N LEU A 8 -15.92 -14.42 9.16
CA LEU A 8 -15.17 -13.36 8.51
C LEU A 8 -14.70 -13.92 7.16
N ILE A 9 -15.62 -13.93 6.20
CA ILE A 9 -15.27 -14.07 4.79
C ILE A 9 -14.53 -12.76 4.48
N SER A 10 -13.21 -12.80 4.57
CA SER A 10 -12.36 -11.79 3.99
C SER A 10 -12.72 -11.75 2.51
N ALA A 11 -13.37 -10.65 2.13
CA ALA A 11 -13.83 -10.44 0.78
C ALA A 11 -12.61 -10.35 -0.16
N PHE A 12 -12.19 -11.49 -0.69
CA PHE A 12 -11.70 -11.51 -2.05
C PHE A 12 -12.87 -11.02 -2.89
N VAL A 13 -12.85 -9.77 -3.31
CA VAL A 13 -13.84 -9.27 -4.27
C VAL A 13 -13.51 -9.93 -5.60
N ALA A 14 -13.97 -11.16 -5.75
CA ALA A 14 -14.00 -11.85 -7.02
C ALA A 14 -15.11 -11.19 -7.84
N ILE A 15 -14.75 -10.26 -8.71
CA ILE A 15 -15.65 -9.84 -9.77
C ILE A 15 -15.65 -10.98 -10.79
N ALA A 16 -16.60 -11.88 -10.65
CA ALA A 16 -16.86 -12.89 -11.64
C ALA A 16 -17.43 -12.23 -12.90
N LEU A 17 -16.56 -11.93 -13.84
CA LEU A 17 -17.01 -11.70 -15.22
C LEU A 17 -17.27 -13.08 -15.84
N THR A 18 -18.51 -13.55 -15.73
CA THR A 18 -18.96 -14.71 -16.48
C THR A 18 -18.99 -14.38 -17.95
N SER A 19 -17.95 -14.76 -18.67
CA SER A 19 -18.02 -14.92 -20.10
C SER A 19 -18.79 -16.21 -20.43
N CYS A 20 -20.10 -16.11 -20.58
CA CYS A 20 -20.88 -17.17 -21.21
C CYS A 20 -20.70 -17.08 -22.71
N LEU A 21 -19.92 -17.98 -23.30
CA LEU A 21 -20.14 -18.48 -24.66
C LEU A 21 -19.56 -19.90 -24.75
N GLY A 22 -20.48 -20.83 -25.06
CA GLY A 22 -20.31 -22.25 -25.00
C GLY A 22 -19.18 -22.79 -25.85
N ASP A 23 -18.56 -23.82 -25.38
CA ASP A 23 -18.52 -25.14 -25.97
C ASP A 23 -17.85 -26.10 -24.99
N SER A 24 -18.22 -27.35 -25.07
CA SER A 24 -17.91 -28.42 -24.15
C SER A 24 -16.45 -28.87 -24.25
N ASP A 25 -15.62 -28.21 -23.43
CA ASP A 25 -14.42 -28.79 -22.83
C ASP A 25 -14.36 -28.22 -21.41
N GLU A 26 -14.02 -29.06 -20.43
CA GLU A 26 -13.95 -28.71 -19.01
C GLU A 26 -12.83 -27.70 -18.74
N SER A 27 -12.88 -26.52 -19.37
CA SER A 27 -11.96 -25.44 -19.08
C SER A 27 -12.36 -24.83 -17.75
N GLU A 28 -11.57 -25.08 -16.74
CA GLU A 28 -11.73 -24.50 -15.40
C GLU A 28 -11.84 -22.97 -15.49
N ASN A 29 -12.85 -22.40 -14.87
CA ASN A 29 -13.09 -20.96 -14.87
C ASN A 29 -11.87 -20.20 -14.35
N THR A 30 -11.51 -19.12 -15.02
CA THR A 30 -10.47 -18.19 -14.56
C THR A 30 -11.11 -17.03 -13.81
N TYR A 31 -10.61 -16.75 -12.62
CA TYR A 31 -11.04 -15.65 -11.77
C TYR A 31 -9.99 -14.56 -11.77
N THR A 32 -10.41 -13.31 -11.54
CA THR A 32 -9.52 -12.18 -11.35
C THR A 32 -9.65 -11.63 -9.93
N ALA A 33 -8.54 -11.20 -9.37
CA ALA A 33 -8.50 -10.56 -8.07
C ALA A 33 -7.48 -9.42 -8.05
N TYR A 34 -7.61 -8.54 -7.09
CA TYR A 34 -6.59 -7.53 -6.79
C TYR A 34 -6.46 -7.34 -5.28
N GLY A 35 -5.35 -6.78 -4.86
CA GLY A 35 -5.14 -6.46 -3.45
C GLY A 35 -3.83 -5.73 -3.23
N TYR A 36 -3.58 -5.42 -1.97
CA TYR A 36 -2.35 -4.83 -1.49
C TYR A 36 -1.44 -5.91 -0.94
N TYR A 37 -0.19 -5.91 -1.39
CA TYR A 37 0.75 -6.98 -1.10
C TYR A 37 2.08 -6.47 -0.60
N THR A 38 2.65 -7.21 0.36
CA THR A 38 4.08 -7.15 0.67
C THR A 38 4.79 -8.17 -0.23
N ILE A 39 5.78 -7.70 -0.96
CA ILE A 39 6.54 -8.49 -1.93
C ILE A 39 7.79 -9.05 -1.25
N THR A 40 8.02 -10.34 -1.35
CA THR A 40 9.24 -11.01 -0.87
C THR A 40 9.80 -11.92 -1.95
N GLY A 41 11.07 -12.26 -1.84
CA GLY A 41 11.75 -13.07 -2.84
C GLY A 41 12.55 -12.25 -3.85
N ASN A 42 12.95 -12.89 -4.93
CA ASN A 42 13.73 -12.24 -5.98
C ASN A 42 13.52 -12.92 -7.35
N PHE A 43 13.97 -12.24 -8.40
CA PHE A 43 13.78 -12.69 -9.78
C PHE A 43 14.50 -14.00 -10.13
N ASN A 44 15.53 -14.39 -9.39
CA ASN A 44 16.30 -15.61 -9.65
C ASN A 44 15.71 -16.86 -8.96
N SER A 45 14.74 -16.70 -8.07
CA SER A 45 14.11 -17.80 -7.36
C SER A 45 12.60 -17.82 -7.58
N SER A 46 11.88 -17.08 -6.77
CA SER A 46 10.43 -16.88 -6.87
C SER A 46 10.04 -15.67 -6.04
N TYR A 47 8.87 -15.14 -6.31
CA TYR A 47 8.25 -14.14 -5.47
C TYR A 47 7.10 -14.75 -4.67
N THR A 48 6.92 -14.24 -3.44
CA THR A 48 5.75 -14.48 -2.63
C THR A 48 5.13 -13.13 -2.28
N LEU A 49 3.85 -12.99 -2.52
CA LEU A 49 3.07 -11.78 -2.32
C LEU A 49 2.16 -12.02 -1.12
N TYR A 50 2.44 -11.39 0.02
CA TYR A 50 1.64 -11.50 1.24
C TYR A 50 0.55 -10.45 1.24
N SER A 51 -0.71 -10.90 1.21
CA SER A 51 -1.87 -10.02 1.20
C SER A 51 -2.08 -9.31 2.54
N ASP A 52 -2.44 -8.03 2.50
CA ASP A 52 -2.82 -7.26 3.69
C ASP A 52 -4.13 -7.75 4.32
N LEU A 53 -4.92 -8.54 3.59
CA LEU A 53 -6.12 -9.18 4.09
C LEU A 53 -5.88 -10.62 4.61
N GLY A 54 -4.64 -11.07 4.60
CA GLY A 54 -4.23 -12.42 4.94
C GLY A 54 -4.05 -13.32 3.71
N GLY A 55 -3.32 -14.42 3.90
CA GLY A 55 -2.95 -15.32 2.81
C GLY A 55 -1.81 -14.81 1.93
N LYS A 56 -1.47 -15.60 0.92
CA LYS A 56 -0.34 -15.32 0.03
C LYS A 56 -0.63 -15.75 -1.41
N VAL A 57 0.01 -15.07 -2.34
CA VAL A 57 -0.01 -15.39 -3.77
C VAL A 57 1.41 -15.66 -4.23
N ILE A 58 1.60 -16.76 -4.93
CA ILE A 58 2.87 -17.11 -5.58
C ILE A 58 2.63 -17.01 -7.09
N PRO A 59 3.07 -15.92 -7.73
CA PRO A 59 2.84 -15.71 -9.15
C PRO A 59 3.73 -16.60 -10.01
N THR A 60 3.35 -16.80 -11.26
CA THR A 60 4.28 -17.36 -12.24
C THR A 60 5.41 -16.38 -12.54
N MET A 61 6.61 -16.88 -12.75
CA MET A 61 7.75 -16.02 -13.08
C MET A 61 7.61 -15.37 -14.47
N SER A 62 6.90 -16.03 -15.38
CA SER A 62 6.56 -15.45 -16.70
C SER A 62 5.69 -14.21 -16.57
N SER A 63 4.66 -14.24 -15.73
CA SER A 63 3.80 -13.06 -15.51
C SER A 63 4.54 -11.92 -14.80
N VAL A 64 5.41 -12.24 -13.84
CA VAL A 64 6.30 -11.25 -13.23
C VAL A 64 7.22 -10.62 -14.27
N ALA A 65 7.85 -11.43 -15.12
CA ALA A 65 8.72 -10.94 -16.19
C ALA A 65 7.97 -10.00 -17.15
N ASN A 66 6.78 -10.38 -17.56
CA ASN A 66 5.94 -9.57 -18.45
C ASN A 66 5.52 -8.24 -17.80
N LEU A 67 5.06 -8.29 -16.54
CA LEU A 67 4.62 -7.08 -15.80
C LEU A 67 5.78 -6.11 -15.55
N THR A 68 7.00 -6.59 -15.41
CA THR A 68 8.16 -5.81 -14.98
C THR A 68 9.22 -5.60 -16.07
N ASP A 69 8.91 -5.89 -17.32
CA ASP A 69 9.89 -5.85 -18.43
C ASP A 69 11.18 -6.66 -18.13
N ASN A 70 11.05 -7.84 -17.56
CA ASN A 70 12.15 -8.72 -17.14
C ASN A 70 13.08 -8.15 -16.05
N LYS A 71 12.64 -7.13 -15.30
CA LYS A 71 13.44 -6.52 -14.23
C LYS A 71 13.11 -7.05 -12.83
N GLY A 72 12.01 -7.81 -12.72
CA GLY A 72 11.43 -8.17 -11.42
C GLY A 72 10.91 -6.95 -10.67
N PHE A 73 10.50 -7.13 -9.42
CA PHE A 73 9.97 -6.02 -8.62
C PHE A 73 11.04 -5.04 -8.11
N GLY A 74 12.33 -5.32 -8.37
CA GLY A 74 13.43 -4.45 -7.95
C GLY A 74 13.48 -4.26 -6.43
N ASN A 75 13.53 -3.00 -6.00
CA ASN A 75 13.56 -2.63 -4.58
C ASN A 75 12.16 -2.35 -4.00
N HIS A 76 11.10 -2.59 -4.76
CA HIS A 76 9.75 -2.37 -4.25
C HIS A 76 9.33 -3.51 -3.32
N SER A 77 9.01 -3.16 -2.08
CA SER A 77 8.49 -4.12 -1.10
C SER A 77 6.97 -4.12 -1.02
N ARG A 78 6.31 -3.11 -1.61
CA ARG A 78 4.86 -2.94 -1.55
C ARG A 78 4.25 -2.63 -2.90
N ALA A 79 3.13 -3.27 -3.21
CA ALA A 79 2.37 -2.99 -4.42
C ALA A 79 0.87 -3.29 -4.25
N MET A 80 0.06 -2.61 -5.05
CA MET A 80 -1.27 -3.07 -5.42
C MET A 80 -1.14 -3.87 -6.72
N LEU A 81 -1.57 -5.11 -6.72
CA LEU A 81 -1.39 -6.03 -7.86
C LEU A 81 -2.72 -6.63 -8.28
N TYR A 82 -2.88 -6.80 -9.59
CA TYR A 82 -3.99 -7.49 -10.23
C TYR A 82 -3.49 -8.80 -10.83
N PHE A 83 -4.25 -9.86 -10.64
CA PHE A 83 -3.89 -11.17 -11.15
C PHE A 83 -5.12 -12.00 -11.50
N SER A 84 -4.90 -13.01 -12.31
CA SER A 84 -5.88 -14.07 -12.57
C SER A 84 -5.40 -15.40 -12.02
N TYR A 85 -6.34 -16.26 -11.67
CA TYR A 85 -6.09 -17.59 -11.12
C TYR A 85 -7.26 -18.54 -11.40
N LYS A 86 -7.01 -19.85 -11.26
CA LYS A 86 -8.03 -20.90 -11.34
C LYS A 86 -8.29 -21.50 -9.96
N PRO A 87 -9.50 -22.06 -9.68
CA PRO A 87 -9.79 -22.73 -8.43
C PRO A 87 -8.78 -23.81 -8.02
N SER A 88 -8.28 -24.57 -8.97
CA SER A 88 -7.23 -25.60 -8.75
C SER A 88 -5.91 -25.06 -8.22
N GLN A 89 -5.65 -23.76 -8.36
CA GLN A 89 -4.46 -23.07 -7.87
C GLN A 89 -4.58 -22.61 -6.41
N VAL A 90 -5.78 -22.69 -5.83
CA VAL A 90 -6.06 -22.31 -4.44
C VAL A 90 -5.78 -23.51 -3.54
N SER A 91 -4.99 -23.30 -2.47
CA SER A 91 -4.71 -24.33 -1.47
C SER A 91 -5.99 -24.76 -0.72
N GLN A 92 -5.98 -25.96 -0.13
CA GLN A 92 -7.14 -26.52 0.60
C GLN A 92 -7.56 -25.66 1.80
N ASP A 93 -6.62 -24.91 2.41
CA ASP A 93 -6.89 -23.96 3.50
C ASP A 93 -7.32 -22.57 3.00
N GLU A 94 -7.49 -22.41 1.67
CA GLU A 94 -7.88 -21.16 0.99
C GLU A 94 -6.95 -19.96 1.26
N LYS A 95 -5.73 -20.20 1.74
CA LYS A 95 -4.79 -19.14 2.13
C LYS A 95 -3.66 -18.91 1.13
N THR A 96 -3.49 -19.82 0.18
CA THR A 96 -2.40 -19.71 -0.80
C THR A 96 -2.95 -19.90 -2.21
N ILE A 97 -2.59 -18.99 -3.10
CA ILE A 97 -2.81 -19.13 -4.54
C ILE A 97 -1.43 -19.33 -5.19
N THR A 98 -1.25 -20.45 -5.92
CA THR A 98 0.03 -20.77 -6.57
C THR A 98 -0.12 -20.75 -8.09
N GLY A 99 0.83 -20.11 -8.77
CA GLY A 99 0.81 -20.00 -10.22
C GLY A 99 -0.14 -18.93 -10.75
N ALA A 100 -0.44 -17.91 -9.95
CA ALA A 100 -1.25 -16.76 -10.38
C ALA A 100 -0.56 -15.98 -11.51
N GLU A 101 -1.35 -15.48 -12.46
CA GLU A 101 -0.86 -14.68 -13.58
C GLU A 101 -1.09 -13.19 -13.30
N LEU A 102 -0.02 -12.46 -13.03
CA LEU A 102 -0.07 -10.99 -12.86
C LEU A 102 -0.29 -10.31 -14.21
N PHE A 103 -1.13 -9.27 -14.25
CA PHE A 103 -1.38 -8.53 -15.48
C PHE A 103 -1.39 -7.00 -15.33
N ASP A 104 -1.51 -6.46 -14.12
CA ASP A 104 -1.39 -5.01 -13.84
C ASP A 104 -0.93 -4.79 -12.39
N GLY A 105 -0.41 -3.61 -12.10
CA GLY A 105 0.01 -3.24 -10.76
C GLY A 105 0.45 -1.80 -10.61
N ARG A 106 0.47 -1.38 -9.35
CA ARG A 106 0.98 -0.06 -8.91
C ARG A 106 1.92 -0.27 -7.75
N TYR A 107 3.17 0.13 -7.88
CA TYR A 107 4.13 0.14 -6.78
C TYR A 107 3.84 1.28 -5.82
N PHE A 108 4.06 1.02 -4.55
CA PHE A 108 4.05 2.05 -3.54
C PHE A 108 5.40 2.75 -3.52
N ASP A 109 5.37 4.06 -3.33
CA ASP A 109 6.56 4.81 -2.99
C ASP A 109 6.87 4.58 -1.52
N GLU A 110 8.07 4.10 -1.25
CA GLU A 110 8.48 3.70 0.09
C GLU A 110 9.36 4.78 0.72
N TYR A 111 8.97 5.25 1.90
CA TYR A 111 9.65 6.30 2.65
C TYR A 111 9.83 5.90 4.10
N LEU A 112 10.75 6.57 4.77
CA LEU A 112 10.83 6.59 6.24
C LEU A 112 10.08 7.83 6.74
N PRO A 113 9.21 7.70 7.76
CA PRO A 113 8.73 8.86 8.46
C PRO A 113 9.89 9.62 9.10
N ILE A 114 9.81 10.93 9.13
CA ILE A 114 10.86 11.81 9.66
C ILE A 114 10.30 12.71 10.77
N SER A 115 11.17 13.10 11.71
CA SER A 115 10.78 14.10 12.71
C SER A 115 10.71 15.49 12.06
N LYS A 116 9.98 16.40 12.72
CA LYS A 116 9.90 17.79 12.29
C LYS A 116 11.28 18.44 12.18
N GLN A 117 12.20 18.16 13.12
CA GLN A 117 13.57 18.65 13.05
C GLN A 117 14.30 18.13 11.80
N GLN A 118 14.16 16.84 11.47
CA GLN A 118 14.76 16.27 10.25
C GLN A 118 14.16 16.90 8.98
N ALA A 119 12.85 17.18 8.97
CA ALA A 119 12.20 17.86 7.87
C ALA A 119 12.75 19.29 7.69
N ASP A 120 12.89 20.04 8.79
CA ASP A 120 13.44 21.40 8.79
C ASP A 120 14.90 21.42 8.31
N ASP A 121 15.74 20.50 8.81
CA ASP A 121 17.15 20.37 8.42
C ASP A 121 17.31 20.00 6.93
N ALA A 122 16.39 19.20 6.40
CA ALA A 122 16.38 18.79 5.00
C ALA A 122 15.61 19.76 4.08
N LEU A 123 15.10 20.88 4.62
CA LEU A 123 14.29 21.89 3.91
C LEU A 123 13.03 21.27 3.24
N ILE A 124 12.50 20.21 3.83
CA ILE A 124 11.24 19.60 3.41
C ILE A 124 10.10 20.43 3.99
N THR A 125 9.41 21.16 3.13
CA THR A 125 8.33 22.06 3.54
C THR A 125 6.97 21.38 3.48
N ALA A 126 6.05 21.89 4.31
CA ALA A 126 4.65 21.53 4.21
C ALA A 126 4.08 21.89 2.83
N THR A 127 3.03 21.21 2.48
CA THR A 127 2.35 21.30 1.18
C THR A 127 2.07 22.73 0.74
N ASP A 128 2.39 23.02 -0.50
CA ASP A 128 1.99 24.23 -1.22
C ASP A 128 0.45 24.37 -1.25
N SER A 129 -0.06 25.54 -0.92
CA SER A 129 -1.50 25.84 -0.85
C SER A 129 -2.26 25.63 -2.17
N ILE A 130 -1.56 25.64 -3.31
CA ILE A 130 -2.15 25.48 -4.64
C ILE A 130 -2.33 23.99 -5.01
N PHE A 131 -1.53 23.10 -4.44
CA PHE A 131 -1.49 21.67 -4.74
C PHE A 131 -1.84 20.82 -3.53
N GLN A 132 -2.94 21.18 -2.90
CA GLN A 132 -3.40 20.45 -1.71
C GLN A 132 -3.86 19.05 -2.07
N ILE A 133 -3.62 18.13 -1.16
CA ILE A 133 -4.25 16.82 -1.17
C ILE A 133 -5.76 17.04 -1.14
N ARG A 134 -6.47 16.49 -2.14
CA ARG A 134 -7.93 16.62 -2.23
C ARG A 134 -8.63 15.63 -1.32
N GLU A 135 -8.08 14.43 -1.22
CA GLU A 135 -8.64 13.34 -0.44
C GLU A 135 -7.53 12.48 0.15
N LEU A 136 -7.75 12.03 1.36
CA LEU A 136 -7.00 10.96 2.00
C LEU A 136 -7.90 9.72 1.96
N ASN A 137 -7.79 8.93 0.88
CA ASN A 137 -8.73 7.86 0.59
C ASN A 137 -8.58 6.71 1.56
N ASP A 138 -7.38 6.14 1.66
CA ASP A 138 -7.09 5.01 2.51
C ASP A 138 -5.86 5.26 3.38
N VAL A 139 -5.98 4.84 4.64
CA VAL A 139 -4.86 4.76 5.59
C VAL A 139 -5.01 3.45 6.35
N TRP A 140 -3.99 2.61 6.30
CA TRP A 140 -3.97 1.37 7.08
C TRP A 140 -2.53 0.98 7.42
N ALA A 141 -2.37 0.25 8.50
CA ALA A 141 -1.09 -0.30 8.91
C ALA A 141 -1.11 -1.83 8.80
N TYR A 142 -0.07 -2.38 8.21
CA TYR A 142 0.10 -3.81 8.09
C TYR A 142 1.57 -4.20 8.00
N ARG A 143 1.98 -5.16 8.84
CA ARG A 143 3.32 -5.79 8.83
C ARG A 143 4.48 -4.80 8.71
N GLY A 144 4.51 -3.81 9.55
CA GLY A 144 5.58 -2.83 9.62
C GLY A 144 5.48 -1.67 8.65
N TYR A 145 4.36 -1.57 7.93
CA TYR A 145 4.11 -0.47 7.00
C TYR A 145 2.85 0.30 7.37
N LEU A 146 2.92 1.62 7.34
CA LEU A 146 1.80 2.53 7.27
C LEU A 146 1.60 2.91 5.81
N ASN A 147 0.49 2.53 5.25
CA ASN A 147 0.17 2.77 3.86
C ASN A 147 -0.82 3.91 3.76
N THR A 148 -0.64 4.78 2.77
CA THR A 148 -1.59 5.85 2.46
C THR A 148 -1.89 5.88 0.97
N VAL A 149 -3.15 6.19 0.64
CA VAL A 149 -3.58 6.49 -0.72
C VAL A 149 -4.13 7.89 -0.72
N VAL A 150 -3.41 8.81 -1.35
CA VAL A 150 -3.79 10.21 -1.43
C VAL A 150 -4.17 10.59 -2.85
N ASN A 151 -5.24 11.35 -3.00
CA ASN A 151 -5.64 11.96 -4.26
C ASN A 151 -5.15 13.40 -4.28
N ALA A 152 -4.25 13.72 -5.19
CA ALA A 152 -3.66 15.05 -5.29
C ALA A 152 -3.32 15.38 -6.75
N PRO A 153 -3.30 16.68 -7.13
CA PRO A 153 -2.83 17.10 -8.42
C PRO A 153 -1.32 16.84 -8.57
N TYR A 154 -0.88 16.53 -9.77
CA TYR A 154 0.54 16.43 -10.09
C TYR A 154 0.99 17.56 -11.02
N SER A 155 2.30 17.78 -11.07
CA SER A 155 2.90 18.82 -11.91
C SER A 155 3.50 18.24 -13.17
N SER A 156 3.54 19.04 -14.24
CA SER A 156 4.36 18.73 -15.40
C SER A 156 5.23 19.94 -15.78
N VAL A 157 6.46 19.66 -16.21
CA VAL A 157 7.40 20.63 -16.72
C VAL A 157 7.78 20.20 -18.14
N ASN A 158 7.57 21.06 -19.13
CA ASN A 158 7.83 20.76 -20.53
C ASN A 158 7.15 19.46 -21.02
N GLY A 159 5.94 19.18 -20.54
CA GLY A 159 5.19 17.97 -20.88
C GLY A 159 5.65 16.69 -20.17
N VAL A 160 6.65 16.77 -19.31
CA VAL A 160 7.12 15.64 -18.50
C VAL A 160 6.50 15.71 -17.12
N ASN A 161 5.88 14.61 -16.68
CA ASN A 161 5.30 14.51 -15.35
C ASN A 161 6.41 14.50 -14.29
N VAL A 162 6.29 15.36 -13.28
CA VAL A 162 7.19 15.40 -12.15
C VAL A 162 6.56 14.63 -11.01
N LYS A 163 7.28 13.61 -10.54
CA LYS A 163 6.83 12.77 -9.44
C LYS A 163 6.91 13.54 -8.12
N PRO A 164 5.79 13.71 -7.39
CA PRO A 164 5.82 14.31 -6.07
C PRO A 164 6.39 13.34 -5.02
N THR A 165 6.77 13.88 -3.87
CA THR A 165 7.03 13.08 -2.65
C THR A 165 5.93 13.31 -1.63
N VAL A 166 5.61 12.26 -0.88
CA VAL A 166 4.63 12.28 0.21
C VAL A 166 5.35 11.85 1.48
N ASN A 167 5.80 12.82 2.27
CA ASN A 167 6.51 12.54 3.51
C ASN A 167 5.54 12.56 4.69
N LEU A 168 5.69 11.61 5.61
CA LEU A 168 5.05 11.65 6.92
C LEU A 168 6.02 12.29 7.92
N VAL A 169 5.61 13.40 8.49
CA VAL A 169 6.40 14.19 9.44
C VAL A 169 5.72 14.17 10.79
N TYR A 170 6.44 13.83 11.85
CA TYR A 170 5.93 13.86 13.21
C TYR A 170 6.68 14.85 14.10
N ASP A 171 5.96 15.47 15.03
CA ASP A 171 6.56 16.29 16.08
C ASP A 171 6.78 15.40 17.33
N PRO A 172 8.02 15.18 17.76
CA PRO A 172 8.29 14.41 18.99
C PRO A 172 7.56 14.96 20.23
N ALA A 173 7.29 16.26 20.28
CA ALA A 173 6.55 16.87 21.40
C ALA A 173 5.04 16.52 21.40
N SER A 174 4.51 16.03 20.27
CA SER A 174 3.11 15.63 20.14
C SER A 174 2.85 14.15 20.46
N ILE A 175 3.90 13.38 20.74
CA ILE A 175 3.77 11.95 21.05
C ILE A 175 3.21 11.81 22.47
N SER A 176 2.19 10.96 22.60
CA SER A 176 1.62 10.60 23.90
C SER A 176 1.82 9.11 24.18
N GLU A 177 1.30 8.63 25.32
CA GLU A 177 1.51 7.24 25.78
C GLU A 177 1.15 6.18 24.71
N ASN A 178 0.04 6.39 23.99
CA ASN A 178 -0.43 5.46 22.96
C ASN A 178 -0.93 6.20 21.71
N ALA A 179 -0.32 7.32 21.36
CA ALA A 179 -0.70 8.02 20.14
C ALA A 179 0.46 8.80 19.51
N ILE A 180 0.42 8.89 18.19
CA ILE A 180 1.33 9.69 17.36
C ILE A 180 0.54 10.35 16.22
N THR A 181 0.89 11.59 15.93
CA THR A 181 0.34 12.31 14.78
C THR A 181 1.41 12.52 13.72
N PHE A 182 1.06 12.23 12.48
CA PHE A 182 1.86 12.55 11.31
C PHE A 182 1.17 13.62 10.48
N ASP A 183 1.90 14.65 10.11
CA ASP A 183 1.50 15.59 9.08
C ASP A 183 2.03 15.13 7.73
N ILE A 184 1.18 15.16 6.70
CA ILE A 184 1.62 14.86 5.33
C ILE A 184 2.25 16.11 4.73
N TYR A 185 3.54 16.01 4.39
CA TYR A 185 4.26 16.99 3.61
C TYR A 185 4.32 16.53 2.15
N PHE A 186 3.45 17.13 1.33
CA PHE A 186 3.34 16.81 -0.09
C PHE A 186 4.16 17.81 -0.91
N ASN A 187 5.27 17.36 -1.46
CA ASN A 187 6.15 18.19 -2.27
C ASN A 187 6.09 17.78 -3.74
N ARG A 188 5.70 18.71 -4.60
CA ARG A 188 5.61 18.49 -6.05
C ARG A 188 6.92 18.66 -6.81
N HIS A 189 8.00 19.14 -6.17
CA HIS A 189 9.32 19.37 -6.75
C HIS A 189 9.35 20.29 -7.98
N THR A 190 8.39 21.20 -8.08
CA THR A 190 8.31 22.19 -9.17
C THR A 190 8.09 23.57 -8.60
N ASP A 191 8.43 24.59 -9.37
CA ASP A 191 8.11 25.96 -9.01
C ASP A 191 6.58 26.21 -9.10
N GLN A 192 6.16 27.37 -8.58
CA GLN A 192 4.74 27.73 -8.52
C GLN A 192 4.09 27.93 -9.90
N ASN A 193 4.89 28.05 -10.95
CA ASN A 193 4.43 28.29 -12.32
C ASN A 193 4.29 27.01 -13.13
N ALA A 194 4.65 25.85 -12.57
CA ALA A 194 4.48 24.58 -13.26
C ALA A 194 2.98 24.30 -13.51
N ALA A 195 2.67 23.74 -14.67
CA ALA A 195 1.30 23.37 -15.00
C ALA A 195 0.77 22.33 -14.01
N SER A 196 -0.43 22.58 -13.49
CA SER A 196 -1.17 21.62 -12.69
C SER A 196 -1.97 20.70 -13.59
N ASN A 197 -1.78 19.41 -13.46
CA ASN A 197 -2.61 18.39 -14.10
C ASN A 197 -3.69 17.91 -13.14
N GLY A 198 -4.65 17.17 -13.67
CA GLY A 198 -5.74 16.60 -12.88
C GLY A 198 -5.23 15.72 -11.74
N PRO A 199 -6.08 15.46 -10.74
CA PRO A 199 -5.69 14.64 -9.60
C PRO A 199 -5.46 13.20 -10.01
N VAL A 200 -4.46 12.58 -9.40
CA VAL A 200 -4.17 11.15 -9.48
C VAL A 200 -4.00 10.56 -8.09
N TYR A 201 -4.04 9.25 -7.99
CA TYR A 201 -3.80 8.55 -6.75
C TYR A 201 -2.32 8.27 -6.59
N PHE A 202 -1.76 8.69 -5.44
CA PHE A 202 -0.41 8.37 -5.01
C PHE A 202 -0.49 7.31 -3.92
N TYR A 203 0.21 6.21 -4.13
CA TYR A 203 0.32 5.10 -3.19
C TYR A 203 1.65 5.20 -2.48
N THR A 204 1.62 5.36 -1.16
CA THR A 204 2.85 5.45 -0.36
C THR A 204 2.84 4.49 0.81
N SER A 205 4.01 4.06 1.19
CA SER A 205 4.25 3.14 2.28
C SER A 205 5.39 3.64 3.16
N HIS A 206 5.17 3.69 4.46
CA HIS A 206 6.14 4.22 5.41
C HIS A 206 6.45 3.16 6.46
N LEU A 207 7.72 2.96 6.76
CA LEU A 207 8.13 1.99 7.78
C LEU A 207 7.74 2.46 9.18
N LEU A 208 7.18 1.55 9.98
CA LEU A 208 6.66 1.82 11.33
C LEU A 208 7.49 1.23 12.46
N ASN A 209 8.56 0.49 12.17
CA ASN A 209 9.32 -0.23 13.18
C ASN A 209 9.88 0.66 14.31
N PHE A 210 10.08 1.94 14.05
CA PHE A 210 10.56 2.90 15.05
C PHE A 210 9.48 3.35 16.06
N ILE A 211 8.19 3.10 15.79
CA ILE A 211 7.10 3.56 16.67
C ILE A 211 7.20 2.95 18.06
N ASP A 212 7.61 1.68 18.18
CA ASP A 212 7.79 1.04 19.48
C ASP A 212 8.89 1.67 20.34
N GLU A 213 9.85 2.36 19.70
CA GLU A 213 10.93 3.06 20.39
C GLU A 213 10.50 4.44 20.89
N ILE A 214 9.58 5.10 20.20
CA ILE A 214 9.22 6.49 20.47
C ILE A 214 7.86 6.68 21.15
N VAL A 215 6.92 5.74 20.99
CA VAL A 215 5.60 5.77 21.64
C VAL A 215 5.62 4.89 22.89
N PRO A 216 5.61 5.48 24.10
CA PRO A 216 6.03 4.78 25.33
C PRO A 216 5.04 3.73 25.88
N GLY A 217 3.76 3.80 25.52
CA GLY A 217 2.73 2.88 26.07
C GLY A 217 2.86 1.44 25.56
N ASN A 218 2.08 0.54 26.13
CA ASN A 218 2.08 -0.89 25.80
C ASN A 218 0.83 -1.36 25.05
N GLY A 219 -0.17 -0.48 24.88
CA GLY A 219 -1.43 -0.79 24.19
C GLY A 219 -1.34 -0.55 22.69
N ASP A 220 -2.48 -0.75 22.03
CA ASP A 220 -2.64 -0.32 20.64
C ASP A 220 -2.37 1.17 20.51
N VAL A 221 -1.75 1.57 19.39
CA VAL A 221 -1.40 2.96 19.12
C VAL A 221 -2.42 3.58 18.19
N THR A 222 -2.92 4.76 18.55
CA THR A 222 -3.68 5.61 17.65
C THR A 222 -2.71 6.41 16.78
N ILE A 223 -2.76 6.19 15.48
CA ILE A 223 -2.02 6.97 14.49
C ILE A 223 -2.98 7.93 13.81
N THR A 224 -2.72 9.21 13.92
CA THR A 224 -3.47 10.26 13.23
C THR A 224 -2.66 10.76 12.05
N ILE A 225 -3.25 10.75 10.85
CA ILE A 225 -2.67 11.34 9.65
C ILE A 225 -3.39 12.64 9.33
N LYS A 226 -2.67 13.72 9.17
CA LYS A 226 -3.21 15.05 8.86
C LYS A 226 -2.62 15.61 7.58
N THR A 227 -3.45 16.31 6.83
CA THR A 227 -3.04 17.10 5.68
C THR A 227 -3.01 18.59 6.04
N SER A 228 -2.25 19.38 5.30
CA SER A 228 -2.14 20.84 5.51
C SER A 228 -3.48 21.59 5.36
N ASN A 229 -4.45 21.04 4.64
CA ASN A 229 -5.79 21.61 4.46
C ASN A 229 -6.83 21.06 5.45
N GLY A 230 -6.40 20.37 6.50
CA GLY A 230 -7.25 19.97 7.62
C GLY A 230 -7.98 18.64 7.44
N ILE A 231 -7.73 17.88 6.39
CA ILE A 231 -8.21 16.50 6.29
C ILE A 231 -7.44 15.67 7.32
N SER A 232 -8.16 14.87 8.11
CA SER A 232 -7.55 14.01 9.13
C SER A 232 -8.18 12.63 9.13
N LYS A 233 -7.38 11.61 9.39
CA LYS A 233 -7.83 10.23 9.54
C LYS A 233 -7.08 9.55 10.68
N ASP A 234 -7.83 8.93 11.58
CA ASP A 234 -7.30 8.15 12.69
C ASP A 234 -7.41 6.67 12.38
N ILE A 235 -6.35 5.94 12.69
CA ILE A 235 -6.36 4.49 12.69
C ILE A 235 -5.83 3.96 14.03
N LYS A 236 -6.38 2.83 14.47
CA LYS A 236 -5.90 2.13 15.65
C LYS A 236 -5.10 0.93 15.22
N VAL A 237 -3.85 0.86 15.64
CA VAL A 237 -2.88 -0.13 15.18
C VAL A 237 -2.36 -0.94 16.36
N SER A 238 -2.51 -2.25 16.28
CA SER A 238 -1.86 -3.14 17.25
C SER A 238 -0.34 -3.14 17.04
N ARG A 239 0.43 -3.14 18.14
CA ARG A 239 1.90 -3.08 18.09
C ARG A 239 2.54 -4.22 17.29
N GLN A 240 1.92 -5.38 17.24
CA GLN A 240 2.38 -6.48 16.38
C GLN A 240 2.48 -6.09 14.89
N ASN A 241 1.74 -5.08 14.45
CA ASN A 241 1.76 -4.59 13.07
C ASN A 241 2.88 -3.58 12.78
N PHE A 242 3.67 -3.18 13.79
CA PHE A 242 4.81 -2.27 13.60
C PHE A 242 6.06 -2.96 13.07
N HIS A 243 6.09 -4.27 13.14
CA HIS A 243 7.23 -5.04 12.67
C HIS A 243 6.89 -5.82 11.40
N LYS A 244 7.88 -5.95 10.52
CA LYS A 244 7.82 -6.92 9.43
C LYS A 244 7.74 -8.30 10.10
N GLY A 245 6.54 -8.86 10.18
CA GLY A 245 6.34 -10.18 10.79
C GLY A 245 7.10 -11.27 10.03
N ASN A 246 7.35 -12.39 10.71
CA ASN A 246 7.70 -13.62 10.01
C ASN A 246 6.53 -13.95 9.08
N TYR A 247 6.82 -14.10 7.80
CA TYR A 247 5.86 -14.38 6.75
C TYR A 247 5.52 -15.88 6.67
N GLU A 248 5.50 -16.59 7.81
CA GLU A 248 5.12 -18.00 7.90
C GLU A 248 3.62 -18.20 8.11
#